data_fcdb715118831a8f74d11ea496b5a435
#
_entry.id   fcdb715118831a8f74d11ea496b5a435
#
_cell.length_a   1.000
_cell.length_b   1.000
_cell.length_c   1.000
_cell.angle_alpha   90.00
_cell.angle_beta   90.00
_cell.angle_gamma   90.00
#
_symmetry.space_group_name_H-M   'P 1'
#
loop_
_entity.id
_entity.type
_entity.pdbx_description
1 polymer ?
#
loop_
_entity_poly.entity_id
_entity_poly.type
_entity_poly.pdbx_seq_one_letter_code
_entity_poly.pdbx_strand_id
1 'polypeptide(L)'
;MGSYIVSIPDSFGPRILGFRRKESPDLFATLDDDVVLEHPESGVYRFRGGHRLWAAPELPAVTYAPDDEECEVSYGRGLVTLTGPVDRAGLSKRLVVTAEGSSLVVDHTLTNHGPAAREIAPWAITQFRLGGLALMPLGRSESDVQGDRSLTVWPYTDLSDPRLTMDQSSLTVAAEPGPAFKIGVGPNPGRLGYLLDGWLFLKEIALAFDRPYADRGATGQIFVENKFCELESLGALIRLAPGERVSHRELWSLTECDGMETARQRVVAV
;
A
#
# COMPACT_ATOMS: atom_id res chain seq x y z
N MET A 1 13.44 15.13 4.36
CA MET A 1 12.86 15.63 3.11
C MET A 1 11.75 16.63 3.48
N GLY A 2 11.96 17.91 3.24
CA GLY A 2 11.05 18.92 3.76
C GLY A 2 10.91 18.82 5.29
N SER A 3 9.67 18.71 5.80
CA SER A 3 9.38 18.50 7.22
C SER A 3 9.33 17.02 7.62
N TYR A 4 9.58 16.08 6.69
CA TYR A 4 9.52 14.65 6.94
C TYR A 4 10.88 14.00 7.10
N ILE A 5 10.92 12.97 7.93
CA ILE A 5 12.03 12.04 8.09
C ILE A 5 11.58 10.72 7.46
N VAL A 6 12.36 10.24 6.51
CA VAL A 6 12.14 8.98 5.80
C VAL A 6 13.29 8.05 6.12
N SER A 7 13.00 6.85 6.60
CA SER A 7 13.98 5.79 6.87
C SER A 7 13.94 4.76 5.74
N ILE A 8 15.10 4.43 5.21
CA ILE A 8 15.27 3.42 4.15
C ILE A 8 16.29 2.37 4.61
N PRO A 9 16.19 1.11 4.16
CA PRO A 9 17.20 0.10 4.45
C PRO A 9 18.49 0.35 3.66
N ASP A 10 19.58 -0.21 4.14
CA ASP A 10 20.90 -0.19 3.52
C ASP A 10 21.33 -1.52 2.89
N SER A 11 20.61 -2.62 3.16
CA SER A 11 21.03 -3.98 2.83
C SER A 11 19.98 -4.83 2.12
N PHE A 12 18.79 -4.28 1.88
CA PHE A 12 17.70 -4.97 1.17
C PHE A 12 16.72 -3.96 0.55
N GLY A 13 15.75 -4.40 -0.23
CA GLY A 13 14.68 -3.53 -0.74
C GLY A 13 14.52 -3.60 -2.25
N PRO A 14 13.86 -2.59 -2.83
CA PRO A 14 13.60 -1.23 -2.33
C PRO A 14 12.41 -1.14 -1.37
N ARG A 15 12.59 -0.45 -0.24
CA ARG A 15 11.59 -0.24 0.81
C ARG A 15 11.70 1.13 1.48
N ILE A 16 10.61 1.59 2.10
CA ILE A 16 10.61 2.71 3.05
C ILE A 16 10.26 2.12 4.41
N LEU A 17 11.19 2.11 5.36
CA LEU A 17 10.99 1.49 6.67
C LEU A 17 10.31 2.41 7.69
N GLY A 18 10.37 3.73 7.47
CA GLY A 18 9.75 4.70 8.36
C GLY A 18 9.40 6.00 7.65
N PHE A 19 8.33 6.61 8.13
CA PHE A 19 7.84 7.91 7.66
C PHE A 19 7.23 8.67 8.82
N ARG A 20 7.86 9.78 9.21
CA ARG A 20 7.41 10.58 10.33
C ARG A 20 7.75 12.06 10.18
N ARG A 21 7.10 12.91 10.96
CA ARG A 21 7.55 14.28 11.24
C ARG A 21 8.49 14.26 12.45
N LYS A 22 9.16 15.39 12.69
CA LYS A 22 10.07 15.49 13.83
C LYS A 22 9.36 15.24 15.17
N GLU A 23 8.13 15.72 15.27
CA GLU A 23 7.29 15.68 16.47
C GLU A 23 6.42 14.42 16.56
N SER A 24 6.22 13.70 15.44
CA SER A 24 5.35 12.53 15.41
C SER A 24 6.09 11.24 15.76
N PRO A 25 5.39 10.23 16.31
CA PRO A 25 5.89 8.87 16.29
C PRO A 25 6.00 8.36 14.85
N ASP A 26 6.75 7.28 14.65
CA ASP A 26 6.65 6.50 13.43
C ASP A 26 5.46 5.56 13.54
N LEU A 27 4.54 5.63 12.58
CA LEU A 27 3.35 4.79 12.57
C LEU A 27 3.59 3.46 11.87
N PHE A 28 4.67 3.34 11.09
CA PHE A 28 4.98 2.12 10.36
C PHE A 28 5.38 0.99 11.31
N ALA A 29 4.99 -0.22 10.95
CA ALA A 29 5.45 -1.40 11.65
C ALA A 29 6.93 -1.66 11.34
N THR A 30 7.69 -2.04 12.36
CA THR A 30 8.97 -2.71 12.21
C THR A 30 8.76 -4.15 12.64
N LEU A 31 9.08 -5.09 11.77
CA LEU A 31 8.85 -6.52 12.00
C LEU A 31 10.18 -7.25 12.05
N ASP A 32 10.26 -8.22 12.95
CA ASP A 32 11.42 -9.09 13.08
C ASP A 32 11.60 -9.98 11.85
N ASP A 33 12.80 -10.43 11.57
CA ASP A 33 13.14 -11.25 10.40
C ASP A 33 12.49 -12.64 10.39
N ASP A 34 11.91 -13.07 11.51
CA ASP A 34 11.13 -14.30 11.63
C ASP A 34 9.66 -14.15 11.18
N VAL A 35 9.21 -12.92 10.91
CA VAL A 35 7.90 -12.67 10.31
C VAL A 35 7.98 -12.91 8.82
N VAL A 36 7.71 -14.14 8.43
CA VAL A 36 7.94 -14.64 7.08
C VAL A 36 6.67 -15.23 6.47
N LEU A 37 6.65 -15.27 5.13
CA LEU A 37 5.74 -16.05 4.33
C LEU A 37 6.58 -17.08 3.57
N GLU A 38 6.31 -18.36 3.82
CA GLU A 38 6.97 -19.45 3.11
C GLU A 38 6.06 -20.00 2.03
N HIS A 39 6.57 -20.10 0.82
CA HIS A 39 5.83 -20.70 -0.29
C HIS A 39 6.75 -21.55 -1.18
N PRO A 40 6.32 -22.76 -1.62
CA PRO A 40 7.17 -23.64 -2.40
C PRO A 40 7.74 -23.02 -3.69
N GLU A 41 6.99 -22.14 -4.34
CA GLU A 41 7.41 -21.51 -5.60
C GLU A 41 8.30 -20.28 -5.40
N SER A 42 8.14 -19.53 -4.33
CA SER A 42 8.87 -18.29 -4.08
C SER A 42 9.93 -18.39 -2.98
N GLY A 43 9.89 -19.44 -2.15
CA GLY A 43 10.75 -19.58 -0.97
C GLY A 43 10.29 -18.73 0.18
N VAL A 44 11.22 -18.14 0.93
CA VAL A 44 10.95 -17.35 2.13
C VAL A 44 10.93 -15.87 1.77
N TYR A 45 9.80 -15.22 2.00
CA TYR A 45 9.65 -13.77 1.91
C TYR A 45 9.59 -13.17 3.32
N ARG A 46 10.43 -12.16 3.62
CA ARG A 46 10.47 -11.47 4.91
C ARG A 46 9.67 -10.18 4.85
N PHE A 47 8.69 -10.03 5.76
CA PHE A 47 7.82 -8.84 5.75
C PHE A 47 8.55 -7.57 6.18
N ARG A 48 9.38 -7.58 7.21
CA ARG A 48 10.23 -6.47 7.73
C ARG A 48 9.51 -5.18 8.10
N GLY A 49 8.25 -5.03 7.73
CA GLY A 49 7.47 -3.82 7.96
C GLY A 49 7.67 -2.74 6.91
N GLY A 50 7.21 -1.54 7.20
CA GLY A 50 7.34 -0.37 6.34
C GLY A 50 6.49 -0.44 5.08
N HIS A 51 7.01 0.15 4.01
CA HIS A 51 6.33 0.23 2.72
C HIS A 51 7.13 -0.49 1.63
N ARG A 52 6.41 -1.24 0.79
CA ARG A 52 6.97 -2.02 -0.31
C ARG A 52 6.12 -1.97 -1.57
N LEU A 53 6.73 -2.36 -2.69
CA LEU A 53 6.04 -2.56 -3.97
C LEU A 53 6.00 -4.05 -4.31
N TRP A 54 4.79 -4.57 -4.50
CA TRP A 54 4.53 -5.89 -5.05
C TRP A 54 3.91 -5.78 -6.45
N ALA A 55 3.78 -6.92 -7.13
CA ALA A 55 3.05 -7.05 -8.39
C ALA A 55 1.73 -7.78 -8.14
N ALA A 56 0.62 -7.21 -8.60
CA ALA A 56 -0.69 -7.85 -8.64
C ALA A 56 -0.98 -8.38 -10.08
N PRO A 57 -1.86 -9.40 -10.25
CA PRO A 57 -2.56 -10.13 -9.21
C PRO A 57 -1.61 -10.93 -8.32
N GLU A 58 -2.08 -11.32 -7.13
CA GLU A 58 -1.30 -12.09 -6.17
C GLU A 58 -0.99 -13.50 -6.71
N LEU A 59 0.22 -13.65 -7.25
CA LEU A 59 0.76 -14.91 -7.78
C LEU A 59 2.02 -15.24 -6.99
N PRO A 60 2.06 -16.32 -6.21
CA PRO A 60 3.17 -16.60 -5.29
C PRO A 60 4.56 -16.53 -5.93
N ALA A 61 4.75 -17.16 -7.10
CA ALA A 61 6.02 -17.14 -7.81
C ALA A 61 6.49 -15.74 -8.27
N VAL A 62 5.58 -14.77 -8.36
CA VAL A 62 5.85 -13.40 -8.81
C VAL A 62 5.81 -12.41 -7.66
N THR A 63 4.70 -12.45 -6.90
CA THR A 63 4.42 -11.48 -5.85
C THR A 63 5.38 -11.61 -4.68
N TYR A 64 5.71 -12.87 -4.27
CA TYR A 64 6.55 -13.15 -3.11
C TYR A 64 8.02 -13.36 -3.45
N ALA A 65 8.46 -12.89 -4.63
CA ALA A 65 9.90 -12.89 -4.92
C ALA A 65 10.63 -12.07 -3.85
N PRO A 66 11.60 -12.67 -3.11
CA PRO A 66 12.31 -11.99 -2.04
C PRO A 66 13.00 -10.72 -2.51
N ASP A 67 13.06 -9.74 -1.62
CA ASP A 67 13.77 -8.47 -1.79
C ASP A 67 14.92 -8.36 -0.77
N ASP A 68 15.63 -9.48 -0.56
CA ASP A 68 16.71 -9.62 0.42
C ASP A 68 18.05 -9.08 -0.08
N GLU A 69 18.13 -8.64 -1.34
CA GLU A 69 19.34 -8.09 -1.92
C GLU A 69 19.41 -6.57 -1.74
N GLU A 70 20.63 -6.05 -1.64
CA GLU A 70 20.91 -4.62 -1.58
C GLU A 70 20.37 -3.91 -2.82
N CYS A 71 19.72 -2.76 -2.62
CA CYS A 71 19.26 -1.92 -3.71
C CYS A 71 20.23 -0.73 -3.95
N GLU A 72 20.31 -0.29 -5.20
CA GLU A 72 21.02 0.94 -5.54
C GLU A 72 20.24 2.13 -4.97
N VAL A 73 20.92 2.95 -4.15
CA VAL A 73 20.37 4.18 -3.59
C VAL A 73 21.07 5.39 -4.16
N SER A 74 20.32 6.31 -4.74
CA SER A 74 20.84 7.59 -5.21
C SER A 74 20.07 8.76 -4.61
N TYR A 75 20.84 9.81 -4.26
CA TYR A 75 20.31 11.02 -3.63
C TYR A 75 20.38 12.20 -4.60
N GLY A 76 19.30 12.95 -4.70
CA GLY A 76 19.22 14.22 -5.43
C GLY A 76 18.71 15.33 -4.54
N ARG A 77 18.54 16.53 -5.10
CA ARG A 77 18.01 17.67 -4.36
C ARG A 77 16.52 17.45 -4.05
N GLY A 78 16.20 17.09 -2.81
CA GLY A 78 14.84 16.84 -2.34
C GLY A 78 14.24 15.50 -2.81
N LEU A 79 15.04 14.58 -3.33
CA LEU A 79 14.59 13.26 -3.73
C LEU A 79 15.58 12.16 -3.33
N VAL A 80 15.07 10.96 -3.15
CA VAL A 80 15.86 9.73 -3.06
C VAL A 80 15.25 8.68 -4.00
N THR A 81 16.12 7.96 -4.68
CA THR A 81 15.74 6.85 -5.57
C THR A 81 16.31 5.55 -5.02
N LEU A 82 15.48 4.54 -4.92
CA LEU A 82 15.86 3.17 -4.57
C LEU A 82 15.54 2.27 -5.77
N THR A 83 16.53 1.57 -6.29
CA THR A 83 16.37 0.64 -7.43
C THR A 83 16.81 -0.75 -7.00
N GLY A 84 15.87 -1.67 -6.92
CA GLY A 84 16.16 -3.07 -6.64
C GLY A 84 16.72 -3.79 -7.87
N PRO A 85 17.48 -4.88 -7.66
CA PRO A 85 17.91 -5.76 -8.74
C PRO A 85 16.71 -6.41 -9.43
N VAL A 86 16.98 -7.08 -10.55
CA VAL A 86 15.98 -7.93 -11.20
C VAL A 86 15.77 -9.16 -10.33
N ASP A 87 14.56 -9.32 -9.80
CA ASP A 87 14.22 -10.45 -8.94
C ASP A 87 14.06 -11.76 -9.72
N ARG A 88 13.90 -12.87 -9.01
CA ARG A 88 13.76 -14.21 -9.63
C ARG A 88 12.51 -14.33 -10.52
N ALA A 89 11.51 -13.46 -10.35
CA ALA A 89 10.35 -13.40 -11.21
C ALA A 89 10.63 -12.64 -12.52
N GLY A 90 11.82 -12.06 -12.68
CA GLY A 90 12.21 -11.23 -13.81
C GLY A 90 11.61 -9.82 -13.76
N LEU A 91 11.29 -9.31 -12.57
CA LEU A 91 10.82 -7.95 -12.37
C LEU A 91 11.90 -7.14 -11.62
N SER A 92 12.06 -5.87 -11.96
CA SER A 92 12.72 -4.92 -11.09
C SER A 92 11.74 -3.91 -10.53
N LYS A 93 12.00 -3.48 -9.30
CA LYS A 93 11.19 -2.54 -8.53
C LYS A 93 12.00 -1.28 -8.27
N ARG A 94 11.38 -0.13 -8.46
CA ARG A 94 12.01 1.17 -8.19
C ARG A 94 11.05 2.06 -7.42
N LEU A 95 11.55 2.74 -6.40
CA LEU A 95 10.86 3.78 -5.65
C LEU A 95 11.59 5.12 -5.84
N VAL A 96 10.85 6.18 -6.13
CA VAL A 96 11.35 7.55 -6.10
C VAL A 96 10.55 8.32 -5.08
N VAL A 97 11.21 8.80 -4.05
CA VAL A 97 10.60 9.56 -2.97
C VAL A 97 10.98 11.02 -3.10
N THR A 98 10.00 11.89 -3.23
CA THR A 98 10.21 13.33 -3.45
C THR A 98 9.38 14.14 -2.45
N ALA A 99 9.99 15.18 -1.87
CA ALA A 99 9.24 16.15 -1.06
C ALA A 99 8.50 17.14 -1.98
N GLU A 100 7.18 17.26 -1.82
CA GLU A 100 6.36 18.19 -2.57
C GLU A 100 5.46 19.00 -1.63
N GLY A 101 5.84 20.25 -1.39
CA GLY A 101 5.14 21.11 -0.43
C GLY A 101 5.12 20.50 0.98
N SER A 102 3.91 20.28 1.52
CA SER A 102 3.67 19.64 2.82
C SER A 102 3.46 18.13 2.72
N SER A 103 3.69 17.53 1.56
CA SER A 103 3.45 16.11 1.28
C SER A 103 4.72 15.40 0.79
N LEU A 104 4.69 14.09 0.76
CA LEU A 104 5.71 13.25 0.19
C LEU A 104 5.10 12.50 -1.00
N VAL A 105 5.72 12.60 -2.16
CA VAL A 105 5.36 11.80 -3.34
C VAL A 105 6.19 10.53 -3.36
N VAL A 106 5.55 9.39 -3.55
CA VAL A 106 6.20 8.10 -3.76
C VAL A 106 5.78 7.58 -5.13
N ASP A 107 6.72 7.62 -6.07
CA ASP A 107 6.56 7.06 -7.41
C ASP A 107 7.12 5.63 -7.43
N HIS A 108 6.27 4.66 -7.71
CA HIS A 108 6.61 3.25 -7.83
C HIS A 108 6.74 2.88 -9.29
N THR A 109 7.69 2.01 -9.62
CA THR A 109 7.84 1.50 -10.99
C THR A 109 8.13 -0.01 -10.94
N LEU A 110 7.35 -0.78 -11.71
CA LEU A 110 7.65 -2.18 -12.06
C LEU A 110 8.16 -2.22 -13.49
N THR A 111 9.27 -2.91 -13.73
CA THR A 111 9.82 -3.17 -15.08
C THR A 111 9.85 -4.66 -15.33
N ASN A 112 9.34 -5.09 -16.49
CA ASN A 112 9.39 -6.50 -16.91
C ASN A 112 10.70 -6.79 -17.68
N HIS A 113 11.60 -7.54 -17.06
CA HIS A 113 12.84 -8.05 -17.67
C HIS A 113 12.71 -9.50 -18.15
N GLY A 114 11.55 -10.12 -17.92
CA GLY A 114 11.28 -11.48 -18.38
C GLY A 114 11.16 -11.58 -19.90
N PRO A 115 11.21 -12.81 -20.46
CA PRO A 115 11.19 -13.04 -21.91
C PRO A 115 9.79 -12.90 -22.53
N ALA A 116 8.73 -12.82 -21.76
CA ALA A 116 7.35 -12.77 -22.22
C ALA A 116 6.57 -11.59 -21.65
N ALA A 117 5.55 -11.17 -22.38
CA ALA A 117 4.60 -10.16 -21.87
C ALA A 117 3.79 -10.72 -20.70
N ARG A 118 3.54 -9.88 -19.70
CA ARG A 118 2.76 -10.18 -18.47
C ARG A 118 1.67 -9.16 -18.25
N GLU A 119 0.54 -9.60 -17.77
CA GLU A 119 -0.50 -8.71 -17.25
C GLU A 119 -0.32 -8.55 -15.75
N ILE A 120 0.14 -7.38 -15.34
CA ILE A 120 0.45 -7.06 -13.94
C ILE A 120 0.07 -5.62 -13.61
N ALA A 121 -0.09 -5.36 -12.32
CA ALA A 121 -0.30 -4.02 -11.77
C ALA A 121 0.68 -3.75 -10.62
N PRO A 122 1.11 -2.50 -10.41
CA PRO A 122 1.77 -2.11 -9.17
C PRO A 122 0.81 -2.29 -7.99
N TRP A 123 1.31 -2.89 -6.92
CA TRP A 123 0.59 -3.09 -5.67
C TRP A 123 1.45 -2.56 -4.52
N ALA A 124 1.11 -1.36 -4.06
CA ALA A 124 1.88 -0.62 -3.09
C ALA A 124 1.28 -0.80 -1.69
N ILE A 125 2.05 -1.38 -0.78
CA ILE A 125 1.61 -1.84 0.53
C ILE A 125 2.38 -1.12 1.62
N THR A 126 1.65 -0.54 2.58
CA THR A 126 2.24 0.10 3.77
C THR A 126 1.77 -0.63 5.02
N GLN A 127 2.71 -1.15 5.81
CA GLN A 127 2.45 -1.85 7.07
C GLN A 127 2.56 -0.90 8.25
N PHE A 128 1.53 -0.88 9.09
CA PHE A 128 1.41 -0.04 10.28
C PHE A 128 1.44 -0.87 11.55
N ARG A 129 1.91 -0.26 12.63
CA ARG A 129 1.78 -0.82 13.99
C ARG A 129 0.29 -0.99 14.33
N LEU A 130 -0.03 -2.02 15.10
CA LEU A 130 -1.38 -2.22 15.64
C LEU A 130 -1.76 -1.13 16.65
N GLY A 131 -3.04 -1.08 17.01
CA GLY A 131 -3.61 -0.13 17.96
C GLY A 131 -4.26 1.09 17.31
N GLY A 132 -4.24 1.18 15.97
CA GLY A 132 -4.83 2.26 15.20
C GLY A 132 -6.14 1.90 14.52
N LEU A 133 -6.60 2.80 13.66
CA LEU A 133 -7.79 2.64 12.82
C LEU A 133 -7.40 2.84 11.36
N ALA A 134 -7.64 1.83 10.53
CA ALA A 134 -7.55 1.94 9.09
C ALA A 134 -8.88 2.42 8.53
N LEU A 135 -8.83 3.43 7.65
CA LEU A 135 -10.02 4.06 7.06
C LEU A 135 -9.92 4.03 5.54
N MET A 136 -11.04 3.69 4.90
CA MET A 136 -11.15 3.69 3.45
C MET A 136 -12.52 4.25 3.04
N PRO A 137 -12.56 5.31 2.21
CA PRO A 137 -13.83 5.86 1.73
C PRO A 137 -14.47 4.88 0.75
N LEU A 138 -15.78 4.84 0.73
CA LEU A 138 -16.57 4.16 -0.27
C LEU A 138 -16.80 5.12 -1.45
N GLY A 139 -16.56 4.65 -2.67
CA GLY A 139 -16.90 5.40 -3.86
C GLY A 139 -18.39 5.74 -3.89
N ARG A 140 -18.73 6.85 -4.55
CA ARG A 140 -20.11 7.26 -4.77
C ARG A 140 -20.30 7.68 -6.21
N SER A 141 -21.36 7.16 -6.83
CA SER A 141 -21.80 7.54 -8.16
C SER A 141 -22.76 8.76 -8.08
N GLU A 142 -22.93 9.44 -9.19
CA GLU A 142 -24.00 10.43 -9.36
C GLU A 142 -25.37 9.77 -9.57
N SER A 143 -25.43 8.45 -9.79
CA SER A 143 -26.67 7.71 -10.01
C SER A 143 -27.31 7.29 -8.70
N ASP A 144 -28.58 7.64 -8.52
CA ASP A 144 -29.37 7.24 -7.35
C ASP A 144 -30.00 5.84 -7.48
N VAL A 145 -29.87 5.19 -8.67
CA VAL A 145 -30.57 3.92 -8.97
C VAL A 145 -29.64 2.78 -9.37
N GLN A 146 -28.37 3.06 -9.60
CA GLN A 146 -27.39 2.03 -9.99
C GLN A 146 -26.41 1.76 -8.84
N GLY A 147 -25.92 0.51 -8.74
CA GLY A 147 -24.84 0.18 -7.83
C GLY A 147 -23.58 0.97 -8.19
N ASP A 148 -22.96 1.57 -7.20
CA ASP A 148 -21.86 2.54 -7.37
C ASP A 148 -20.52 2.07 -6.81
N ARG A 149 -20.49 0.93 -6.13
CA ARG A 149 -19.29 0.39 -5.49
C ARG A 149 -19.31 -1.13 -5.43
N SER A 150 -18.13 -1.73 -5.32
CA SER A 150 -17.96 -3.14 -5.04
C SER A 150 -17.12 -3.35 -3.78
N LEU A 151 -17.43 -4.39 -3.03
CA LEU A 151 -16.59 -4.90 -1.96
C LEU A 151 -15.96 -6.21 -2.42
N THR A 152 -14.66 -6.32 -2.24
CA THR A 152 -13.93 -7.56 -2.44
C THR A 152 -13.62 -8.19 -1.09
N VAL A 153 -13.98 -9.45 -0.94
CA VAL A 153 -13.84 -10.23 0.29
C VAL A 153 -12.97 -11.44 -0.01
N TRP A 154 -11.98 -11.70 0.83
CA TRP A 154 -11.10 -12.87 0.71
C TRP A 154 -11.71 -14.10 1.40
N PRO A 155 -11.30 -15.33 1.04
CA PRO A 155 -11.90 -16.56 1.60
C PRO A 155 -11.78 -16.69 3.12
N TYR A 156 -10.82 -16.01 3.73
CA TYR A 156 -10.60 -16.01 5.18
C TYR A 156 -11.24 -14.82 5.91
N THR A 157 -11.91 -13.91 5.18
CA THR A 157 -12.53 -12.72 5.78
C THR A 157 -13.91 -13.04 6.31
N ASP A 158 -14.14 -12.81 7.59
CA ASP A 158 -15.46 -12.81 8.22
C ASP A 158 -16.02 -11.39 8.24
N LEU A 159 -17.12 -11.14 7.52
CA LEU A 159 -17.76 -9.82 7.52
C LEU A 159 -18.48 -9.48 8.83
N SER A 160 -18.61 -10.43 9.75
CA SER A 160 -19.09 -10.20 11.11
C SER A 160 -17.97 -9.85 12.10
N ASP A 161 -16.74 -9.76 11.64
CA ASP A 161 -15.58 -9.40 12.47
C ASP A 161 -15.83 -8.05 13.18
N PRO A 162 -15.77 -8.00 14.52
CA PRO A 162 -16.06 -6.78 15.28
C PRO A 162 -15.08 -5.62 15.00
N ARG A 163 -13.94 -5.90 14.39
CA ARG A 163 -12.99 -4.86 13.95
C ARG A 163 -13.51 -4.05 12.77
N LEU A 164 -14.45 -4.60 11.97
CA LEU A 164 -15.05 -3.92 10.82
C LEU A 164 -16.23 -3.05 11.26
N THR A 165 -16.20 -1.79 10.88
CA THR A 165 -17.35 -0.87 10.93
C THR A 165 -17.54 -0.24 9.56
N MET A 166 -18.76 -0.19 9.08
CA MET A 166 -19.08 0.36 7.76
C MET A 166 -20.34 1.20 7.83
N ASP A 167 -20.33 2.34 7.16
CA ASP A 167 -21.51 3.17 6.91
C ASP A 167 -21.68 3.47 5.41
N GLN A 168 -22.50 4.47 5.05
CA GLN A 168 -22.75 4.83 3.66
C GLN A 168 -21.54 5.49 2.96
N SER A 169 -20.58 6.02 3.68
CA SER A 169 -19.48 6.84 3.15
C SER A 169 -18.10 6.19 3.26
N SER A 170 -17.93 5.32 4.24
CA SER A 170 -16.62 4.74 4.55
C SER A 170 -16.72 3.40 5.26
N LEU A 171 -15.65 2.66 5.21
CA LEU A 171 -15.38 1.56 6.13
C LEU A 171 -14.16 1.87 7.00
N THR A 172 -14.17 1.34 8.19
CA THR A 172 -13.09 1.45 9.18
C THR A 172 -12.78 0.06 9.71
N VAL A 173 -11.50 -0.26 9.83
CA VAL A 173 -11.04 -1.50 10.44
C VAL A 173 -10.15 -1.16 11.64
N ALA A 174 -10.54 -1.61 12.83
CA ALA A 174 -9.68 -1.52 14.00
C ALA A 174 -8.46 -2.43 13.81
N ALA A 175 -7.27 -1.83 13.89
CA ALA A 175 -6.02 -2.57 13.76
C ALA A 175 -5.66 -3.25 15.10
N GLU A 176 -6.47 -4.22 15.48
CA GLU A 176 -6.30 -5.03 16.69
C GLU A 176 -5.82 -6.44 16.34
N PRO A 177 -5.05 -7.09 17.25
CA PRO A 177 -4.66 -8.48 17.07
C PRO A 177 -5.88 -9.39 16.85
N GLY A 178 -5.79 -10.30 15.89
CA GLY A 178 -6.87 -11.23 15.59
C GLY A 178 -6.57 -12.07 14.35
N PRO A 179 -7.49 -12.93 13.92
CA PRO A 179 -7.37 -13.68 12.69
C PRO A 179 -7.13 -12.73 11.49
N ALA A 180 -6.48 -13.24 10.45
CA ALA A 180 -6.30 -12.48 9.21
C ALA A 180 -7.66 -12.02 8.66
N PHE A 181 -7.75 -10.74 8.36
CA PHE A 181 -8.93 -10.10 7.80
C PHE A 181 -8.49 -9.20 6.65
N LYS A 182 -9.15 -9.29 5.51
CA LYS A 182 -8.88 -8.43 4.35
C LYS A 182 -10.17 -7.99 3.68
N ILE A 183 -10.26 -6.72 3.33
CA ILE A 183 -11.38 -6.15 2.58
C ILE A 183 -10.85 -5.14 1.55
N GLY A 184 -11.42 -5.18 0.35
CA GLY A 184 -11.12 -4.26 -0.72
C GLY A 184 -12.34 -3.47 -1.16
N VAL A 185 -12.13 -2.27 -1.67
CA VAL A 185 -13.16 -1.40 -2.24
C VAL A 185 -12.76 -0.98 -3.65
N GLY A 186 -13.70 -1.05 -4.58
CA GLY A 186 -13.49 -0.59 -5.95
C GLY A 186 -14.76 0.01 -6.58
N PRO A 187 -14.59 1.12 -7.29
CA PRO A 187 -13.54 2.10 -7.09
C PRO A 187 -13.74 2.86 -5.78
N ASN A 188 -12.66 3.14 -5.06
CA ASN A 188 -12.70 4.11 -3.97
C ASN A 188 -12.25 5.49 -4.51
N PRO A 189 -12.43 6.59 -3.77
CA PRO A 189 -11.99 7.92 -4.20
C PRO A 189 -10.47 8.13 -4.26
N GLY A 190 -9.68 7.05 -4.21
CA GLY A 190 -8.23 7.12 -4.26
C GLY A 190 -7.59 7.57 -2.94
N ARG A 191 -8.21 7.27 -1.81
CA ARG A 191 -7.71 7.63 -0.48
C ARG A 191 -7.74 6.46 0.48
N LEU A 192 -6.71 6.41 1.33
CA LEU A 192 -6.58 5.44 2.42
C LEU A 192 -5.97 6.18 3.62
N GLY A 193 -6.53 5.99 4.81
CA GLY A 193 -6.07 6.64 6.03
C GLY A 193 -5.71 5.66 7.13
N TYR A 194 -4.74 6.03 7.97
CA TYR A 194 -4.42 5.31 9.20
C TYR A 194 -4.27 6.30 10.36
N LEU A 195 -5.15 6.17 11.35
CA LEU A 195 -5.13 6.98 12.56
C LEU A 195 -4.50 6.20 13.70
N LEU A 196 -3.40 6.71 14.27
CA LEU A 196 -2.73 6.11 15.43
C LEU A 196 -2.05 7.21 16.24
N ASP A 197 -2.11 7.12 17.59
CA ASP A 197 -1.41 8.00 18.53
C ASP A 197 -1.66 9.50 18.28
N GLY A 198 -2.89 9.88 17.85
CA GLY A 198 -3.24 11.27 17.55
C GLY A 198 -2.71 11.79 16.21
N TRP A 199 -2.21 10.91 15.33
CA TRP A 199 -1.71 11.25 14.00
C TRP A 199 -2.45 10.50 12.92
N LEU A 200 -2.82 11.21 11.86
CA LEU A 200 -3.42 10.64 10.65
C LEU A 200 -2.38 10.60 9.54
N PHE A 201 -2.02 9.39 9.12
CA PHE A 201 -1.41 9.14 7.84
C PHE A 201 -2.49 9.08 6.76
N LEU A 202 -2.32 9.83 5.68
CA LEU A 202 -3.20 9.80 4.52
C LEU A 202 -2.37 9.45 3.27
N LYS A 203 -2.85 8.48 2.52
CA LYS A 203 -2.34 8.05 1.23
C LYS A 203 -3.36 8.40 0.17
N GLU A 204 -2.97 9.16 -0.86
CA GLU A 204 -3.81 9.53 -2.00
C GLU A 204 -3.21 8.95 -3.28
N ILE A 205 -4.06 8.43 -4.16
CA ILE A 205 -3.69 7.80 -5.42
C ILE A 205 -4.55 8.35 -6.56
N ALA A 206 -3.96 8.46 -7.74
CA ALA A 206 -4.71 8.77 -8.96
C ALA A 206 -5.25 7.46 -9.56
N LEU A 207 -6.55 7.40 -9.81
CA LEU A 207 -7.22 6.23 -10.39
C LEU A 207 -7.35 6.37 -11.92
N ALA A 208 -7.19 5.25 -12.62
CA ALA A 208 -7.47 5.13 -14.05
C ALA A 208 -8.83 4.41 -14.23
N PHE A 209 -9.91 5.16 -14.35
CA PHE A 209 -11.27 4.60 -14.41
C PHE A 209 -11.59 3.87 -15.73
N ASP A 210 -10.76 4.02 -16.74
CA ASP A 210 -10.89 3.40 -18.06
C ASP A 210 -10.18 2.04 -18.16
N ARG A 211 -9.60 1.54 -17.06
CA ARG A 211 -8.77 0.32 -17.03
C ARG A 211 -9.23 -0.66 -15.96
N PRO A 212 -9.00 -1.97 -16.17
CA PRO A 212 -9.29 -2.98 -15.16
C PRO A 212 -8.27 -2.90 -14.01
N TYR A 213 -8.71 -3.34 -12.84
CA TYR A 213 -7.87 -3.55 -11.66
C TYR A 213 -7.89 -5.02 -11.27
N ALA A 214 -6.85 -5.46 -10.58
CA ALA A 214 -6.82 -6.78 -9.96
C ALA A 214 -7.90 -6.91 -8.87
N ASP A 215 -8.02 -8.08 -8.27
CA ASP A 215 -8.88 -8.33 -7.12
C ASP A 215 -10.32 -7.84 -7.33
N ARG A 216 -10.92 -8.22 -8.48
CA ARG A 216 -12.30 -7.87 -8.85
C ARG A 216 -12.57 -6.35 -8.92
N GLY A 217 -11.55 -5.55 -9.20
CA GLY A 217 -11.66 -4.11 -9.35
C GLY A 217 -11.38 -3.31 -8.07
N ALA A 218 -10.88 -3.94 -7.02
CA ALA A 218 -10.46 -3.23 -5.81
C ALA A 218 -9.30 -2.29 -6.11
N THR A 219 -9.46 -1.00 -5.83
CA THR A 219 -8.41 0.01 -6.02
C THR A 219 -7.68 0.33 -4.72
N GLY A 220 -8.31 0.04 -3.59
CA GLY A 220 -7.74 0.12 -2.25
C GLY A 220 -8.16 -1.07 -1.41
N GLN A 221 -7.26 -1.51 -0.51
CA GLN A 221 -7.50 -2.66 0.35
C GLN A 221 -6.95 -2.39 1.76
N ILE A 222 -7.57 -3.00 2.76
CA ILE A 222 -7.09 -3.04 4.13
C ILE A 222 -6.90 -4.50 4.52
N PHE A 223 -5.72 -4.83 5.02
CA PHE A 223 -5.43 -6.12 5.64
C PHE A 223 -5.01 -5.92 7.09
N VAL A 224 -5.42 -6.81 7.99
CA VAL A 224 -5.01 -6.80 9.40
C VAL A 224 -4.87 -8.22 9.93
N GLU A 225 -3.84 -8.43 10.72
CA GLU A 225 -3.58 -9.67 11.45
C GLU A 225 -2.94 -9.40 12.82
N ASN A 226 -2.40 -10.43 13.48
CA ASN A 226 -1.83 -10.35 14.84
C ASN A 226 -0.62 -9.39 14.99
N LYS A 227 0.06 -9.01 13.92
CA LYS A 227 1.34 -8.29 14.00
C LYS A 227 1.31 -6.90 13.36
N PHE A 228 0.44 -6.68 12.38
CA PHE A 228 0.38 -5.42 11.63
C PHE A 228 -0.97 -5.19 10.95
N CYS A 229 -1.17 -3.97 10.50
CA CYS A 229 -2.24 -3.57 9.60
C CYS A 229 -1.64 -3.02 8.31
N GLU A 230 -2.25 -3.31 7.16
CA GLU A 230 -1.80 -2.83 5.85
C GLU A 230 -2.84 -1.90 5.23
N LEU A 231 -2.35 -0.80 4.67
CA LEU A 231 -3.06 -0.02 3.65
C LEU A 231 -2.43 -0.31 2.29
N GLU A 232 -3.23 -0.81 1.39
CA GLU A 232 -2.78 -1.29 0.09
C GLU A 232 -3.45 -0.50 -1.02
N SER A 233 -2.68 0.01 -1.97
CA SER A 233 -3.18 0.68 -3.16
C SER A 233 -2.76 -0.07 -4.42
N LEU A 234 -3.65 -0.16 -5.39
CA LEU A 234 -3.39 -0.84 -6.64
C LEU A 234 -3.38 0.15 -7.82
N GLY A 235 -2.40 -0.02 -8.70
CA GLY A 235 -2.46 0.53 -10.05
C GLY A 235 -3.36 -0.32 -10.96
N ALA A 236 -3.68 0.20 -12.13
CA ALA A 236 -4.43 -0.55 -13.13
C ALA A 236 -3.61 -1.73 -13.70
N LEU A 237 -4.30 -2.81 -14.08
CA LEU A 237 -3.72 -3.93 -14.80
C LEU A 237 -3.26 -3.48 -16.19
N ILE A 238 -2.01 -3.80 -16.52
CA ILE A 238 -1.39 -3.47 -17.80
C ILE A 238 -0.64 -4.68 -18.32
N ARG A 239 -0.77 -4.95 -19.61
CA ARG A 239 0.04 -5.94 -20.30
C ARG A 239 1.40 -5.32 -20.64
N LEU A 240 2.45 -5.69 -19.91
CA LEU A 240 3.83 -5.23 -20.11
C LEU A 240 4.61 -6.22 -20.97
N ALA A 241 5.08 -5.79 -22.12
CA ALA A 241 6.05 -6.52 -22.92
C ALA A 241 7.44 -6.55 -22.24
N PRO A 242 8.37 -7.41 -22.69
CA PRO A 242 9.76 -7.39 -22.23
C PRO A 242 10.39 -5.98 -22.38
N GLY A 243 10.99 -5.48 -21.31
CA GLY A 243 11.60 -4.16 -21.22
C GLY A 243 10.61 -3.00 -20.91
N GLU A 244 9.32 -3.24 -20.96
CA GLU A 244 8.33 -2.21 -20.60
C GLU A 244 8.16 -2.06 -19.09
N ARG A 245 7.62 -0.90 -18.69
CA ARG A 245 7.41 -0.53 -17.29
C ARG A 245 6.04 0.09 -17.08
N VAL A 246 5.53 -0.04 -15.85
CA VAL A 246 4.34 0.63 -15.35
C VAL A 246 4.67 1.39 -14.07
N SER A 247 4.07 2.55 -13.90
CA SER A 247 4.24 3.36 -12.68
C SER A 247 2.93 3.53 -11.93
N HIS A 248 3.06 3.70 -10.62
CA HIS A 248 1.98 4.01 -9.69
C HIS A 248 2.45 5.09 -8.73
N ARG A 249 1.66 6.15 -8.56
CA ARG A 249 2.01 7.29 -7.72
C ARG A 249 1.12 7.34 -6.50
N GLU A 250 1.74 7.56 -5.35
CA GLU A 250 1.08 7.88 -4.09
C GLU A 250 1.54 9.25 -3.59
N LEU A 251 0.60 10.01 -3.03
CA LEU A 251 0.87 11.23 -2.26
C LEU A 251 0.61 10.94 -0.79
N TRP A 252 1.62 11.15 0.05
CA TRP A 252 1.52 10.88 1.49
C TRP A 252 1.53 12.15 2.30
N SER A 253 0.70 12.20 3.33
CA SER A 253 0.75 13.23 4.35
C SER A 253 0.63 12.62 5.74
N LEU A 254 1.15 13.33 6.74
CA LEU A 254 1.06 12.96 8.15
C LEU A 254 0.73 14.24 8.94
N THR A 255 -0.42 14.24 9.60
CA THR A 255 -0.94 15.41 10.31
C THR A 255 -1.52 15.01 11.66
N GLU A 256 -1.44 15.91 12.63
CA GLU A 256 -2.18 15.74 13.89
C GLU A 256 -3.68 15.62 13.62
N CYS A 257 -4.35 14.77 14.39
CA CYS A 257 -5.76 14.47 14.20
C CYS A 257 -6.46 14.12 15.52
N ASP A 258 -7.45 14.92 15.87
CA ASP A 258 -8.20 14.79 17.12
C ASP A 258 -9.34 13.76 17.00
N GLY A 259 -8.96 12.48 16.80
CA GLY A 259 -9.89 11.37 16.85
C GLY A 259 -10.52 10.95 15.53
N MET A 260 -11.34 9.91 15.63
CA MET A 260 -11.87 9.15 14.48
C MET A 260 -12.76 10.00 13.55
N GLU A 261 -13.62 10.84 14.11
CA GLU A 261 -14.56 11.63 13.28
C GLU A 261 -13.81 12.63 12.39
N THR A 262 -12.80 13.31 12.93
CA THR A 262 -11.93 14.21 12.15
C THR A 262 -11.13 13.46 11.10
N ALA A 263 -10.60 12.28 11.46
CA ALA A 263 -9.89 11.42 10.51
C ALA A 263 -10.82 10.99 9.36
N ARG A 264 -12.03 10.54 9.67
CA ARG A 264 -13.04 10.14 8.70
C ARG A 264 -13.38 11.26 7.74
N GLN A 265 -13.65 12.45 8.25
CA GLN A 265 -13.94 13.64 7.42
C GLN A 265 -12.79 13.93 6.44
N ARG A 266 -11.52 13.88 6.91
CA ARG A 266 -10.36 14.13 6.04
C ARG A 266 -10.13 13.03 4.98
N VAL A 267 -10.44 11.78 5.31
CA VAL A 267 -10.30 10.65 4.37
C VAL A 267 -11.43 10.63 3.34
N VAL A 268 -12.66 10.98 3.75
CA VAL A 268 -13.85 10.96 2.89
C VAL A 268 -14.00 12.25 2.06
N ALA A 269 -13.49 13.39 2.56
CA ALA A 269 -13.58 14.67 1.84
C ALA A 269 -12.87 14.59 0.47
N VAL A 270 -13.62 14.72 -0.60
CA VAL A 270 -13.16 14.79 -1.99
C VAL A 270 -13.07 16.24 -2.42
#